data_af890c2da44bf985caca64bdb48dc620
#
_entry.id   af890c2da44bf985caca64bdb48dc620
#
_cell.length_a   1.000
_cell.length_b   1.000
_cell.length_c   1.000
_cell.angle_alpha   90.00
_cell.angle_beta   90.00
_cell.angle_gamma   90.00
#
_symmetry.space_group_name_H-M   'P 1'
#
loop_
_entity.id
_entity.type
_entity.pdbx_description
1 polymer ?
#
loop_
_entity_poly.entity_id
_entity_poly.type
_entity_poly.pdbx_seq_one_letter_code
_entity_poly.pdbx_strand_id
1 'polypeptide(L)'
;MNEILSLAPQNVWKHFYSLTQIPRPSGHLEKIQAFLLEFGKQVGVESFQDEAGNIIYRKPATPGMEDRKSVILQAHMDMVPQKDKHTQHDFEKDPIPVYVDGEWVKAKGTTLGSDNGMGVVAIMAIMEDKTLKHGPLTALITADEETGMYGAFGLKQGTVEGEILLNLDSEEEGELYIGCAGGEDLTATLEYKEEETDPEDVALKVTLKGLRGGHSGIQIGWGHANANKLMARFMNQVIAYDEACLVSWEGGNMRNAIPRECEVVITVPASEVEDVLAFVGECEQVWRDEFATIEDNISFTAERVDLPKMMVPEEIRDNLVDAIYACPNGVERFIPTIPDTVETSSNLAIVEIGNGKAAIKVLTRSSRESMKDYRNTAIESCFSMAGMHVERSGSYSGWEPDVNSPILHAMKESYKAQFGETPEVKVIHAGLECGIIGAVVPGLDMISFGPTLQCPHTPEERCHVPSVKKFYDFLLATLENTPRK
;
A
#
# COMPACT_ATOMS: atom_id res chain seq x y z
N MET A 1 -33.89 17.91 -8.29
CA MET A 1 -33.16 16.86 -9.03
C MET A 1 -31.73 16.94 -8.49
N ASN A 2 -31.07 15.83 -8.15
CA ASN A 2 -29.70 15.92 -7.61
C ASN A 2 -28.77 16.41 -8.74
N GLU A 3 -27.92 17.40 -8.47
CA GLU A 3 -27.03 18.04 -9.46
C GLU A 3 -26.09 17.02 -10.13
N ILE A 4 -25.67 15.96 -9.40
CA ILE A 4 -24.84 14.87 -9.93
C ILE A 4 -25.44 14.24 -11.19
N LEU A 5 -26.77 14.12 -11.28
CA LEU A 5 -27.45 13.50 -12.42
C LEU A 5 -27.36 14.33 -13.71
N SER A 6 -26.89 15.58 -13.62
CA SER A 6 -26.67 16.46 -14.77
C SER A 6 -25.21 16.52 -15.23
N LEU A 7 -24.30 15.89 -14.50
CA LEU A 7 -22.87 15.86 -14.83
C LEU A 7 -22.60 14.97 -16.06
N ALA A 8 -21.52 15.26 -16.77
CA ALA A 8 -21.06 14.46 -17.93
C ALA A 8 -19.81 13.63 -17.57
N PRO A 9 -19.75 12.35 -18.00
CA PRO A 9 -20.72 11.58 -18.78
C PRO A 9 -21.94 11.18 -17.95
N GLN A 10 -23.13 11.45 -18.47
CA GLN A 10 -24.37 11.30 -17.69
C GLN A 10 -24.65 9.86 -17.25
N ASN A 11 -24.31 8.86 -18.08
CA ASN A 11 -24.45 7.44 -17.74
C ASN A 11 -23.58 7.05 -16.55
N VAL A 12 -22.33 7.50 -16.50
CA VAL A 12 -21.39 7.24 -15.38
C VAL A 12 -21.92 7.87 -14.08
N TRP A 13 -22.27 9.15 -14.10
CA TRP A 13 -22.76 9.85 -12.91
C TRP A 13 -24.14 9.37 -12.43
N LYS A 14 -24.98 8.91 -13.33
CA LYS A 14 -26.25 8.25 -12.99
C LYS A 14 -25.99 6.95 -12.19
N HIS A 15 -25.05 6.12 -12.67
CA HIS A 15 -24.67 4.91 -11.95
C HIS A 15 -23.96 5.23 -10.63
N PHE A 16 -23.10 6.26 -10.61
CA PHE A 16 -22.45 6.68 -9.37
C PHE A 16 -23.46 7.12 -8.30
N TYR A 17 -24.43 7.94 -8.68
CA TYR A 17 -25.51 8.30 -7.76
C TYR A 17 -26.28 7.07 -7.27
N SER A 18 -26.58 6.11 -8.13
CA SER A 18 -27.25 4.86 -7.73
C SER A 18 -26.37 4.05 -6.77
N LEU A 19 -25.07 3.97 -7.05
CA LEU A 19 -24.11 3.25 -6.21
C LEU A 19 -24.02 3.86 -4.79
N THR A 20 -24.03 5.20 -4.68
CA THR A 20 -24.00 5.89 -3.39
C THR A 20 -25.24 5.67 -2.53
N GLN A 21 -26.33 5.15 -3.11
CA GLN A 21 -27.53 4.78 -2.36
C GLN A 21 -27.45 3.37 -1.76
N ILE A 22 -26.42 2.59 -2.11
CA ILE A 22 -26.23 1.22 -1.65
C ILE A 22 -25.07 1.19 -0.63
N PRO A 23 -25.34 0.87 0.64
CA PRO A 23 -24.29 0.64 1.62
C PRO A 23 -23.32 -0.47 1.19
N ARG A 24 -22.01 -0.16 1.23
CA ARG A 24 -20.94 -1.07 0.80
C ARG A 24 -19.62 -0.90 1.59
N PRO A 25 -19.67 -0.67 2.90
CA PRO A 25 -18.43 -0.60 3.66
C PRO A 25 -17.72 -1.95 3.63
N SER A 26 -16.38 -1.94 3.61
CA SER A 26 -15.56 -3.16 3.63
C SER A 26 -16.02 -4.10 4.76
N GLY A 27 -16.09 -5.40 4.48
CA GLY A 27 -16.59 -6.42 5.38
C GLY A 27 -18.12 -6.61 5.43
N HIS A 28 -18.91 -5.74 4.76
CA HIS A 28 -20.38 -5.79 4.73
C HIS A 28 -20.92 -5.56 3.31
N LEU A 29 -20.72 -6.54 2.43
CA LEU A 29 -20.88 -6.39 0.98
C LEU A 29 -22.21 -6.98 0.42
N GLU A 30 -23.04 -7.63 1.22
CA GLU A 30 -24.21 -8.35 0.73
C GLU A 30 -25.18 -7.48 -0.07
N LYS A 31 -25.32 -6.19 0.31
CA LYS A 31 -26.21 -5.26 -0.38
C LYS A 31 -25.68 -4.87 -1.75
N ILE A 32 -24.39 -4.55 -1.83
CA ILE A 32 -23.77 -4.17 -3.11
C ILE A 32 -23.65 -5.38 -4.04
N GLN A 33 -23.34 -6.56 -3.54
CA GLN A 33 -23.30 -7.80 -4.31
C GLN A 33 -24.67 -8.10 -4.93
N ALA A 34 -25.74 -8.02 -4.13
CA ALA A 34 -27.10 -8.21 -4.62
C ALA A 34 -27.50 -7.16 -5.68
N PHE A 35 -27.12 -5.90 -5.46
CA PHE A 35 -27.36 -4.81 -6.42
C PHE A 35 -26.65 -5.05 -7.75
N LEU A 36 -25.37 -5.42 -7.72
CA LEU A 36 -24.58 -5.69 -8.93
C LEU A 36 -25.10 -6.92 -9.69
N LEU A 37 -25.46 -8.01 -9.00
CA LEU A 37 -26.07 -9.17 -9.64
C LEU A 37 -27.41 -8.83 -10.31
N GLU A 38 -28.25 -8.04 -9.67
CA GLU A 38 -29.52 -7.61 -10.24
C GLU A 38 -29.32 -6.67 -11.43
N PHE A 39 -28.33 -5.77 -11.35
CA PHE A 39 -27.95 -4.91 -12.48
C PHE A 39 -27.55 -5.74 -13.71
N GLY A 40 -26.69 -6.75 -13.55
CA GLY A 40 -26.29 -7.63 -14.67
C GLY A 40 -27.47 -8.30 -15.35
N LYS A 41 -28.48 -8.77 -14.58
CA LYS A 41 -29.71 -9.33 -15.13
C LYS A 41 -30.54 -8.29 -15.90
N GLN A 42 -30.67 -7.07 -15.35
CA GLN A 42 -31.45 -5.99 -15.97
C GLN A 42 -30.88 -5.56 -17.33
N VAL A 43 -29.55 -5.48 -17.45
CA VAL A 43 -28.90 -5.10 -18.72
C VAL A 43 -28.70 -6.28 -19.67
N GLY A 44 -28.95 -7.51 -19.20
CA GLY A 44 -28.93 -8.73 -20.00
C GLY A 44 -27.54 -9.25 -20.30
N VAL A 45 -26.58 -9.05 -19.39
CA VAL A 45 -25.23 -9.66 -19.44
C VAL A 45 -25.19 -10.90 -18.54
N GLU A 46 -24.39 -11.88 -18.92
CA GLU A 46 -24.07 -13.00 -18.01
C GLU A 46 -23.43 -12.47 -16.74
N SER A 47 -23.98 -12.82 -15.59
CA SER A 47 -23.51 -12.32 -14.30
C SER A 47 -23.59 -13.41 -13.22
N PHE A 48 -22.53 -13.53 -12.43
CA PHE A 48 -22.47 -14.46 -11.30
C PHE A 48 -21.51 -13.95 -10.22
N GLN A 49 -21.66 -14.52 -9.04
CA GLN A 49 -20.76 -14.32 -7.88
C GLN A 49 -19.87 -15.55 -7.74
N ASP A 50 -18.57 -15.35 -7.53
CA ASP A 50 -17.66 -16.43 -7.21
C ASP A 50 -17.65 -16.77 -5.70
N GLU A 51 -16.84 -17.76 -5.31
CA GLU A 51 -16.76 -18.19 -3.90
C GLU A 51 -16.09 -17.17 -2.98
N ALA A 52 -15.31 -16.24 -3.54
CA ALA A 52 -14.67 -15.14 -2.80
C ALA A 52 -15.58 -13.91 -2.64
N GLY A 53 -16.78 -13.94 -3.25
CA GLY A 53 -17.72 -12.83 -3.20
C GLY A 53 -17.53 -11.80 -4.32
N ASN A 54 -16.63 -12.03 -5.26
CA ASN A 54 -16.45 -11.17 -6.43
C ASN A 54 -17.65 -11.27 -7.36
N ILE A 55 -17.97 -10.18 -8.05
CA ILE A 55 -19.00 -10.16 -9.09
C ILE A 55 -18.33 -10.16 -10.45
N ILE A 56 -18.75 -11.10 -11.29
CA ILE A 56 -18.21 -11.27 -12.65
C ILE A 56 -19.34 -11.01 -13.66
N TYR A 57 -19.03 -10.19 -14.68
CA TYR A 57 -19.86 -10.05 -15.88
C TYR A 57 -19.11 -10.55 -17.10
N ARG A 58 -19.83 -11.12 -18.06
CA ARG A 58 -19.31 -11.47 -19.39
C ARG A 58 -20.14 -10.85 -20.47
N LYS A 59 -19.48 -10.16 -21.40
CA LYS A 59 -20.10 -9.50 -22.54
C LYS A 59 -19.39 -9.93 -23.83
N PRO A 60 -20.09 -10.58 -24.79
CA PRO A 60 -19.47 -11.00 -26.05
C PRO A 60 -19.02 -9.78 -26.86
N ALA A 61 -18.07 -9.99 -27.76
CA ALA A 61 -17.61 -8.95 -28.68
C ALA A 61 -18.77 -8.37 -29.49
N THR A 62 -18.68 -7.08 -29.79
CA THR A 62 -19.59 -6.46 -30.74
C THR A 62 -19.30 -6.89 -32.18
N PRO A 63 -20.29 -6.94 -33.11
CA PRO A 63 -20.08 -7.41 -34.48
C PRO A 63 -18.89 -6.72 -35.17
N GLY A 64 -17.96 -7.52 -35.68
CA GLY A 64 -16.74 -7.06 -36.34
C GLY A 64 -15.55 -6.77 -35.41
N MET A 65 -15.66 -7.13 -34.11
CA MET A 65 -14.62 -6.96 -33.11
C MET A 65 -14.18 -8.31 -32.50
N GLU A 66 -14.59 -9.43 -33.06
CA GLU A 66 -14.34 -10.77 -32.54
C GLU A 66 -12.86 -11.17 -32.58
N ASP A 67 -12.09 -10.53 -33.49
CA ASP A 67 -10.65 -10.73 -33.66
C ASP A 67 -9.78 -9.90 -32.68
N ARG A 68 -10.42 -9.08 -31.83
CA ARG A 68 -9.71 -8.33 -30.80
C ARG A 68 -9.35 -9.21 -29.61
N LYS A 69 -8.25 -8.91 -28.95
CA LYS A 69 -7.89 -9.53 -27.67
C LYS A 69 -9.01 -9.33 -26.64
N SER A 70 -9.20 -10.32 -25.81
CA SER A 70 -10.16 -10.26 -24.71
C SER A 70 -9.65 -9.38 -23.58
N VAL A 71 -10.54 -8.54 -23.01
CA VAL A 71 -10.20 -7.59 -21.95
C VAL A 71 -10.96 -7.93 -20.68
N ILE A 72 -10.22 -7.95 -19.56
CA ILE A 72 -10.76 -7.94 -18.22
C ILE A 72 -10.78 -6.48 -17.74
N LEU A 73 -11.96 -5.95 -17.39
CA LEU A 73 -12.13 -4.68 -16.67
C LEU A 73 -12.21 -5.00 -15.17
N GLN A 74 -11.37 -4.37 -14.35
CA GLN A 74 -11.33 -4.68 -12.93
C GLN A 74 -11.47 -3.42 -12.07
N ALA A 75 -12.26 -3.55 -11.00
CA ALA A 75 -12.46 -2.55 -9.95
C ALA A 75 -12.87 -3.26 -8.67
N HIS A 76 -12.81 -2.60 -7.50
CA HIS A 76 -13.34 -3.15 -6.25
C HIS A 76 -14.66 -2.50 -5.84
N MET A 77 -15.53 -3.29 -5.16
CA MET A 77 -16.89 -2.85 -4.82
C MET A 77 -17.01 -2.21 -3.45
N ASP A 78 -16.11 -2.49 -2.53
CA ASP A 78 -16.12 -1.95 -1.18
C ASP A 78 -15.62 -0.50 -1.10
N MET A 79 -15.71 0.09 0.05
CA MET A 79 -15.16 1.42 0.37
C MET A 79 -14.78 1.52 1.82
N VAL A 80 -13.77 2.32 2.13
CA VAL A 80 -13.36 2.64 3.51
C VAL A 80 -14.44 3.48 4.20
N PRO A 81 -15.00 3.03 5.36
CA PRO A 81 -16.06 3.72 6.09
C PRO A 81 -15.49 4.72 7.11
N GLN A 82 -15.08 5.92 6.66
CA GLN A 82 -14.60 6.97 7.54
C GLN A 82 -15.57 8.16 7.60
N LYS A 83 -15.70 8.78 8.77
CA LYS A 83 -16.54 9.97 8.97
C LYS A 83 -15.94 10.93 9.98
N ASP A 84 -16.34 12.19 9.88
CA ASP A 84 -15.99 13.20 10.88
C ASP A 84 -16.56 12.84 12.25
N LYS A 85 -15.88 13.24 13.32
CA LYS A 85 -16.22 12.91 14.70
C LYS A 85 -17.66 13.23 15.09
N HIS A 86 -18.25 14.27 14.50
CA HIS A 86 -19.61 14.73 14.83
C HIS A 86 -20.67 14.33 13.81
N THR A 87 -20.28 13.67 12.72
CA THR A 87 -21.21 13.19 11.68
C THR A 87 -21.99 11.99 12.17
N GLN A 88 -23.32 12.10 12.12
CA GLN A 88 -24.21 10.97 12.35
C GLN A 88 -24.45 10.24 11.03
N HIS A 89 -23.84 9.08 10.88
CA HIS A 89 -23.96 8.24 9.69
C HIS A 89 -23.69 6.77 10.04
N ASP A 90 -24.49 5.88 9.54
CA ASP A 90 -24.34 4.41 9.65
C ASP A 90 -24.02 3.84 8.27
N PHE A 91 -22.76 3.53 8.02
CA PHE A 91 -22.31 3.02 6.71
C PHE A 91 -22.95 1.70 6.26
N GLU A 92 -23.54 0.95 7.17
CA GLU A 92 -24.27 -0.28 6.85
C GLU A 92 -25.72 -0.02 6.42
N LYS A 93 -26.27 1.19 6.66
CA LYS A 93 -27.68 1.50 6.43
C LYS A 93 -27.93 2.73 5.60
N ASP A 94 -27.14 3.77 5.80
CA ASP A 94 -27.40 5.09 5.23
C ASP A 94 -26.74 5.25 3.86
N PRO A 95 -27.40 5.91 2.90
CA PRO A 95 -26.78 6.31 1.65
C PRO A 95 -25.74 7.40 1.87
N ILE A 96 -24.69 7.42 1.06
CA ILE A 96 -23.66 8.46 1.12
C ILE A 96 -24.27 9.82 0.69
N PRO A 97 -24.15 10.87 1.52
CA PRO A 97 -24.77 12.17 1.28
C PRO A 97 -23.95 13.05 0.32
N VAL A 98 -24.02 12.72 -0.98
CA VAL A 98 -23.20 13.33 -2.04
C VAL A 98 -23.71 14.68 -2.51
N TYR A 99 -22.78 15.57 -2.89
CA TYR A 99 -23.08 16.89 -3.46
C TYR A 99 -21.98 17.34 -4.44
N VAL A 100 -22.29 18.33 -5.27
CA VAL A 100 -21.33 18.97 -6.19
C VAL A 100 -20.80 20.25 -5.56
N ASP A 101 -19.47 20.43 -5.64
CA ASP A 101 -18.76 21.62 -5.17
C ASP A 101 -17.78 22.08 -6.26
N GLY A 102 -18.25 22.98 -7.13
CA GLY A 102 -17.50 23.41 -8.31
C GLY A 102 -17.21 22.24 -9.27
N GLU A 103 -15.93 21.95 -9.48
CA GLU A 103 -15.50 20.83 -10.34
C GLU A 103 -15.33 19.50 -9.58
N TRP A 104 -15.80 19.44 -8.33
CA TRP A 104 -15.66 18.26 -7.48
C TRP A 104 -16.99 17.69 -7.04
N VAL A 105 -17.06 16.38 -6.94
CA VAL A 105 -18.08 15.67 -6.18
C VAL A 105 -17.51 15.27 -4.84
N LYS A 106 -18.27 15.50 -3.77
CA LYS A 106 -17.90 15.25 -2.36
C LYS A 106 -19.04 14.59 -1.60
N ALA A 107 -18.73 14.08 -0.40
CA ALA A 107 -19.72 13.65 0.59
C ALA A 107 -19.73 14.58 1.81
N LYS A 108 -20.86 14.64 2.53
CA LYS A 108 -20.99 15.52 3.72
C LYS A 108 -20.52 14.78 4.97
N GLY A 109 -19.25 14.99 5.33
CA GLY A 109 -18.66 14.49 6.57
C GLY A 109 -18.42 12.97 6.60
N THR A 110 -18.43 12.32 5.45
CA THR A 110 -18.08 10.90 5.27
C THR A 110 -17.13 10.74 4.09
N THR A 111 -16.45 9.59 3.98
CA THR A 111 -15.85 9.15 2.73
C THR A 111 -16.88 9.17 1.61
N LEU A 112 -16.44 9.47 0.39
CA LEU A 112 -17.30 9.52 -0.80
C LEU A 112 -17.50 8.13 -1.42
N GLY A 113 -16.47 7.28 -1.37
CA GLY A 113 -16.43 5.99 -2.04
C GLY A 113 -16.25 6.11 -3.56
N SER A 114 -15.61 7.17 -4.04
CA SER A 114 -15.16 7.27 -5.42
C SER A 114 -14.01 6.30 -5.71
N ASP A 115 -13.22 6.00 -4.73
CA ASP A 115 -12.31 4.87 -4.60
C ASP A 115 -13.11 3.63 -4.13
N ASN A 116 -13.27 2.55 -4.89
CA ASN A 116 -13.15 2.47 -6.36
C ASN A 116 -14.53 2.48 -7.06
N GLY A 117 -15.48 3.23 -6.46
CA GLY A 117 -16.82 3.41 -7.02
C GLY A 117 -16.80 3.93 -8.47
N MET A 118 -15.81 4.75 -8.84
CA MET A 118 -15.70 5.26 -10.21
C MET A 118 -15.34 4.17 -11.21
N GLY A 119 -14.46 3.23 -10.84
CA GLY A 119 -14.17 2.05 -11.66
C GLY A 119 -15.41 1.16 -11.83
N VAL A 120 -16.12 0.88 -10.73
CA VAL A 120 -17.36 0.08 -10.76
C VAL A 120 -18.41 0.69 -11.69
N VAL A 121 -18.65 1.99 -11.60
CA VAL A 121 -19.70 2.62 -12.44
C VAL A 121 -19.27 2.80 -13.89
N ALA A 122 -17.99 2.93 -14.19
CA ALA A 122 -17.49 2.87 -15.56
C ALA A 122 -17.74 1.48 -16.18
N ILE A 123 -17.49 0.41 -15.42
CA ILE A 123 -17.87 -0.95 -15.82
C ILE A 123 -19.37 -1.06 -16.07
N MET A 124 -20.20 -0.59 -15.12
CA MET A 124 -21.65 -0.64 -15.27
C MET A 124 -22.12 0.08 -16.54
N ALA A 125 -21.59 1.28 -16.81
CA ALA A 125 -21.94 2.05 -18.00
C ALA A 125 -21.55 1.32 -19.31
N ILE A 126 -20.39 0.66 -19.34
CA ILE A 126 -19.94 -0.17 -20.47
C ILE A 126 -20.84 -1.41 -20.66
N MET A 127 -21.21 -2.08 -19.56
CA MET A 127 -22.07 -3.26 -19.64
C MET A 127 -23.50 -2.93 -20.14
N GLU A 128 -24.06 -1.78 -19.75
CA GLU A 128 -25.38 -1.31 -20.18
C GLU A 128 -25.40 -0.88 -21.66
N ASP A 129 -24.31 -0.27 -22.16
CA ASP A 129 -24.28 0.31 -23.50
C ASP A 129 -24.16 -0.79 -24.59
N LYS A 130 -25.11 -0.79 -25.49
CA LYS A 130 -25.22 -1.73 -26.64
C LYS A 130 -24.61 -1.18 -27.93
N THR A 131 -24.09 0.05 -27.90
CA THR A 131 -23.59 0.74 -29.10
C THR A 131 -22.08 0.82 -29.17
N LEU A 132 -21.39 0.53 -28.05
CA LEU A 132 -19.95 0.54 -27.95
C LEU A 132 -19.31 -0.54 -28.81
N LYS A 133 -18.15 -0.22 -29.40
CA LYS A 133 -17.34 -1.19 -30.12
C LYS A 133 -16.26 -1.75 -29.19
N HIS A 134 -16.26 -3.05 -29.00
CA HIS A 134 -15.32 -3.74 -28.15
C HIS A 134 -15.15 -5.21 -28.52
N GLY A 135 -13.98 -5.78 -28.24
CA GLY A 135 -13.73 -7.23 -28.24
C GLY A 135 -14.50 -7.94 -27.11
N PRO A 136 -14.21 -9.23 -26.86
CA PRO A 136 -14.81 -9.92 -25.71
C PRO A 136 -14.44 -9.24 -24.40
N LEU A 137 -15.42 -8.98 -23.52
CA LEU A 137 -15.21 -8.34 -22.21
C LEU A 137 -15.58 -9.28 -21.06
N THR A 138 -14.74 -9.32 -20.07
CA THR A 138 -15.05 -9.81 -18.72
C THR A 138 -14.92 -8.64 -17.75
N ALA A 139 -15.88 -8.41 -16.86
CA ALA A 139 -15.68 -7.53 -15.72
C ALA A 139 -15.44 -8.36 -14.47
N LEU A 140 -14.47 -7.98 -13.68
CA LEU A 140 -14.16 -8.52 -12.37
C LEU A 140 -14.30 -7.39 -11.34
N ILE A 141 -15.36 -7.44 -10.54
CA ILE A 141 -15.58 -6.48 -9.45
C ILE A 141 -15.28 -7.20 -8.15
N THR A 142 -14.13 -6.88 -7.57
CA THR A 142 -13.58 -7.60 -6.41
C THR A 142 -14.20 -7.16 -5.09
N ALA A 143 -14.15 -8.04 -4.11
CA ALA A 143 -14.66 -7.87 -2.77
C ALA A 143 -13.50 -7.54 -1.78
N ASP A 144 -13.77 -6.65 -0.80
CA ASP A 144 -12.88 -6.38 0.34
C ASP A 144 -11.42 -6.11 -0.04
N GLU A 145 -11.21 -5.23 -1.03
CA GLU A 145 -9.87 -4.75 -1.41
C GLU A 145 -9.22 -4.03 -0.25
N GLU A 146 -9.92 -3.06 0.34
CA GLU A 146 -9.47 -2.08 1.32
C GLU A 146 -9.03 -2.69 2.67
N THR A 147 -9.47 -3.90 2.96
CA THR A 147 -9.12 -4.62 4.20
C THR A 147 -8.05 -5.69 4.00
N GLY A 148 -7.62 -5.93 2.73
CA GLY A 148 -6.56 -6.87 2.44
C GLY A 148 -6.69 -7.62 1.12
N MET A 149 -7.39 -7.06 0.14
CA MET A 149 -7.53 -7.62 -1.21
C MET A 149 -8.10 -9.06 -1.22
N TYR A 150 -9.03 -9.33 -0.27
CA TYR A 150 -9.54 -10.70 -0.05
C TYR A 150 -10.21 -11.29 -1.30
N GLY A 151 -10.92 -10.48 -2.07
CA GLY A 151 -11.55 -10.91 -3.31
C GLY A 151 -10.53 -11.37 -4.35
N ALA A 152 -9.44 -10.63 -4.52
CA ALA A 152 -8.36 -11.00 -5.43
C ALA A 152 -7.62 -12.25 -4.97
N PHE A 153 -7.31 -12.38 -3.67
CA PHE A 153 -6.70 -13.58 -3.09
C PHE A 153 -7.59 -14.83 -3.22
N GLY A 154 -8.90 -14.66 -3.12
CA GLY A 154 -9.86 -15.76 -3.25
C GLY A 154 -10.17 -16.16 -4.69
N LEU A 155 -9.69 -15.37 -5.67
CA LEU A 155 -9.93 -15.63 -7.09
C LEU A 155 -9.30 -16.97 -7.50
N LYS A 156 -10.07 -17.84 -8.15
CA LYS A 156 -9.58 -19.13 -8.64
C LYS A 156 -9.24 -19.10 -10.11
N GLN A 157 -8.24 -19.87 -10.51
CA GLN A 157 -7.90 -20.03 -11.92
C GLN A 157 -9.12 -20.51 -12.73
N GLY A 158 -9.36 -19.87 -13.87
CA GLY A 158 -10.51 -20.16 -14.75
C GLY A 158 -11.80 -19.44 -14.38
N THR A 159 -11.87 -18.69 -13.27
CA THR A 159 -13.04 -17.83 -12.94
C THR A 159 -13.18 -16.68 -13.94
N VAL A 160 -12.07 -16.05 -14.29
CA VAL A 160 -11.99 -15.00 -15.31
C VAL A 160 -10.98 -15.40 -16.38
N GLU A 161 -11.26 -15.01 -17.61
CA GLU A 161 -10.42 -15.25 -18.78
C GLU A 161 -10.22 -13.95 -19.54
N GLY A 162 -8.99 -13.69 -19.95
CA GLY A 162 -8.61 -12.52 -20.73
C GLY A 162 -7.16 -12.51 -21.14
N GLU A 163 -6.82 -11.67 -22.10
CA GLU A 163 -5.44 -11.45 -22.56
C GLU A 163 -4.91 -10.10 -22.07
N ILE A 164 -5.81 -9.17 -21.72
CA ILE A 164 -5.52 -7.83 -21.21
C ILE A 164 -6.31 -7.61 -19.93
N LEU A 165 -5.69 -7.00 -18.93
CA LEU A 165 -6.37 -6.49 -17.73
C LEU A 165 -6.28 -4.97 -17.70
N LEU A 166 -7.41 -4.30 -17.64
CA LEU A 166 -7.54 -2.89 -17.36
C LEU A 166 -8.09 -2.73 -15.93
N ASN A 167 -7.19 -2.45 -14.99
CA ASN A 167 -7.56 -2.08 -13.63
C ASN A 167 -7.94 -0.59 -13.61
N LEU A 168 -9.07 -0.27 -12.99
CA LEU A 168 -9.65 1.06 -13.00
C LEU A 168 -9.55 1.75 -11.63
N ASP A 169 -8.44 1.49 -10.92
CA ASP A 169 -8.26 1.81 -9.50
C ASP A 169 -7.15 2.84 -9.22
N SER A 170 -6.61 3.46 -10.25
CA SER A 170 -5.66 4.56 -10.08
C SER A 170 -6.38 5.89 -9.90
N GLU A 171 -5.74 6.81 -9.19
CA GLU A 171 -6.36 8.02 -8.66
C GLU A 171 -5.88 9.31 -9.36
N GLU A 172 -5.08 9.20 -10.42
CA GLU A 172 -4.58 10.35 -11.19
C GLU A 172 -4.81 10.18 -12.68
N GLU A 173 -5.62 11.06 -13.23
CA GLU A 173 -5.87 11.11 -14.67
C GLU A 173 -4.60 11.53 -15.41
N GLY A 174 -4.30 10.87 -16.52
CA GLY A 174 -3.09 11.11 -17.30
C GLY A 174 -1.90 10.22 -16.92
N GLU A 175 -2.08 9.33 -15.96
CA GLU A 175 -1.08 8.36 -15.54
C GLU A 175 -1.47 6.93 -15.93
N LEU A 176 -0.49 6.15 -16.40
CA LEU A 176 -0.63 4.72 -16.71
C LEU A 176 0.34 3.94 -15.84
N TYR A 177 -0.18 3.17 -14.91
CA TYR A 177 0.63 2.28 -14.10
C TYR A 177 0.81 0.95 -14.83
N ILE A 178 2.05 0.49 -14.91
CA ILE A 178 2.46 -0.74 -15.61
C ILE A 178 3.12 -1.76 -14.68
N GLY A 179 3.11 -1.51 -13.39
CA GLY A 179 3.71 -2.38 -12.39
C GLY A 179 3.39 -1.96 -10.98
N CYS A 180 3.46 -2.91 -10.05
CA CYS A 180 3.30 -2.67 -8.62
C CYS A 180 4.20 -3.59 -7.80
N ALA A 181 4.49 -3.21 -6.55
CA ALA A 181 5.23 -4.08 -5.66
C ALA A 181 4.31 -5.12 -5.00
N GLY A 182 4.78 -6.35 -4.94
CA GLY A 182 4.34 -7.32 -3.95
C GLY A 182 4.94 -7.02 -2.58
N GLY A 183 4.52 -7.75 -1.56
CA GLY A 183 5.04 -7.61 -0.22
C GLY A 183 5.13 -8.94 0.51
N GLU A 184 5.93 -8.97 1.57
CA GLU A 184 5.99 -10.08 2.51
C GLU A 184 6.48 -9.61 3.87
N ASP A 185 5.81 -10.05 4.91
CA ASP A 185 6.13 -9.77 6.29
C ASP A 185 7.13 -10.80 6.83
N LEU A 186 8.17 -10.32 7.54
CA LEU A 186 9.04 -11.15 8.35
C LEU A 186 8.88 -10.76 9.83
N THR A 187 8.75 -11.76 10.68
CA THR A 187 8.71 -11.59 12.14
C THR A 187 9.79 -12.45 12.76
N ALA A 188 10.81 -11.83 13.33
CA ALA A 188 11.85 -12.51 14.10
C ALA A 188 11.51 -12.43 15.58
N THR A 189 11.55 -13.56 16.28
CA THR A 189 11.22 -13.67 17.71
C THR A 189 12.28 -14.43 18.48
N LEU A 190 12.48 -14.03 19.75
CA LEU A 190 13.38 -14.73 20.70
C LEU A 190 12.78 -14.61 22.08
N GLU A 191 12.79 -15.72 22.83
CA GLU A 191 12.57 -15.72 24.28
C GLU A 191 13.90 -15.97 24.98
N TYR A 192 14.18 -15.23 26.05
CA TYR A 192 15.42 -15.33 26.80
C TYR A 192 15.12 -15.16 28.29
N LYS A 193 16.08 -15.63 29.13
CA LYS A 193 16.05 -15.39 30.57
C LYS A 193 16.83 -14.12 30.87
N GLU A 194 16.19 -13.16 31.49
CA GLU A 194 16.81 -11.91 31.93
C GLU A 194 17.86 -12.15 33.03
N GLU A 195 18.82 -11.24 33.14
CA GLU A 195 19.80 -11.16 34.19
C GLU A 195 19.56 -9.97 35.12
N GLU A 196 20.05 -10.01 36.35
CA GLU A 196 19.94 -8.89 37.28
C GLU A 196 20.87 -7.76 36.87
N THR A 197 20.39 -6.53 36.97
CA THR A 197 21.22 -5.32 36.75
C THR A 197 22.23 -5.13 37.89
N ASP A 198 23.37 -4.52 37.60
CA ASP A 198 24.32 -4.11 38.65
C ASP A 198 23.67 -3.00 39.49
N PRO A 199 23.57 -3.15 40.84
CA PRO A 199 22.96 -2.14 41.68
C PRO A 199 23.75 -0.82 41.76
N GLU A 200 25.00 -0.79 41.29
CA GLU A 200 25.86 0.41 41.23
C GLU A 200 25.70 1.17 39.90
N ASP A 201 25.01 0.59 38.92
CA ASP A 201 24.71 1.21 37.62
C ASP A 201 23.69 2.33 37.72
N VAL A 202 23.70 3.17 36.72
CA VAL A 202 22.69 4.22 36.47
C VAL A 202 21.91 3.87 35.24
N ALA A 203 20.57 3.94 35.36
CA ALA A 203 19.70 3.72 34.22
C ALA A 203 19.42 5.03 33.48
N LEU A 204 19.52 4.96 32.15
CA LEU A 204 19.22 6.04 31.23
C LEU A 204 18.11 5.59 30.25
N LYS A 205 17.10 6.43 30.10
CA LYS A 205 16.12 6.33 29.03
C LYS A 205 16.56 7.23 27.90
N VAL A 206 16.84 6.64 26.75
CA VAL A 206 17.29 7.36 25.54
C VAL A 206 16.15 7.36 24.53
N THR A 207 15.75 8.56 24.10
CA THR A 207 14.60 8.77 23.22
C THR A 207 15.00 9.48 21.94
N LEU A 208 14.71 8.87 20.80
CA LEU A 208 14.77 9.46 19.47
C LEU A 208 13.36 9.74 18.98
N LYS A 209 13.09 10.98 18.57
CA LYS A 209 11.78 11.40 18.04
C LYS A 209 11.91 12.56 17.04
N GLY A 210 10.77 12.92 16.43
CA GLY A 210 10.69 14.06 15.53
C GLY A 210 11.10 13.75 14.09
N LEU A 211 11.32 12.47 13.73
CA LEU A 211 11.54 12.07 12.35
C LEU A 211 10.22 12.13 11.56
N ARG A 212 10.31 12.35 10.25
CA ARG A 212 9.15 12.41 9.36
C ARG A 212 8.39 11.10 9.27
N GLY A 213 9.10 9.98 9.25
CA GLY A 213 8.50 8.68 8.95
C GLY A 213 7.98 8.61 7.52
N GLY A 214 6.84 7.95 7.32
CA GLY A 214 6.17 7.87 6.02
C GLY A 214 5.80 6.44 5.62
N HIS A 215 5.16 6.30 4.46
CA HIS A 215 4.76 4.99 3.93
C HIS A 215 5.97 4.19 3.45
N SER A 216 6.13 2.96 3.94
CA SER A 216 7.28 2.09 3.66
C SER A 216 7.42 1.62 2.21
N GLY A 217 6.46 1.91 1.38
CA GLY A 217 6.52 1.69 -0.06
C GLY A 217 6.77 3.01 -0.79
N ILE A 218 5.76 3.85 -0.92
CA ILE A 218 5.76 5.06 -1.75
C ILE A 218 6.91 6.02 -1.37
N GLN A 219 7.23 6.14 -0.08
CA GLN A 219 8.21 7.11 0.41
C GLN A 219 9.57 6.49 0.80
N ILE A 220 9.74 5.17 0.63
CA ILE A 220 10.99 4.49 1.02
C ILE A 220 12.22 5.00 0.27
N GLY A 221 12.02 5.47 -0.96
CA GLY A 221 13.08 6.05 -1.81
C GLY A 221 13.38 7.51 -1.51
N TRP A 222 12.65 8.17 -0.60
CA TRP A 222 12.84 9.60 -0.32
C TRP A 222 13.97 9.90 0.67
N GLY A 223 14.57 8.85 1.25
CA GLY A 223 15.69 8.97 2.16
C GLY A 223 15.34 9.34 3.60
N HIS A 224 14.06 9.18 4.00
CA HIS A 224 13.64 9.39 5.39
C HIS A 224 14.44 8.50 6.35
N ALA A 225 14.80 9.05 7.49
CA ALA A 225 15.53 8.31 8.53
C ALA A 225 14.63 7.25 9.18
N ASN A 226 15.23 6.09 9.47
CA ASN A 226 14.58 5.02 10.23
C ASN A 226 15.07 5.07 11.69
N ALA A 227 14.16 5.30 12.63
CA ALA A 227 14.49 5.49 14.04
C ALA A 227 15.22 4.28 14.65
N ASN A 228 14.82 3.05 14.29
CA ASN A 228 15.47 1.82 14.77
C ASN A 228 16.91 1.70 14.25
N LYS A 229 17.18 2.12 13.01
CA LYS A 229 18.54 2.11 12.45
C LYS A 229 19.44 3.14 13.09
N LEU A 230 18.93 4.34 13.38
CA LEU A 230 19.70 5.36 14.09
C LEU A 230 19.97 4.94 15.54
N MET A 231 18.98 4.39 16.23
CA MET A 231 19.18 3.86 17.57
C MET A 231 20.18 2.71 17.60
N ALA A 232 20.19 1.82 16.60
CA ALA A 232 21.20 0.76 16.52
C ALA A 232 22.63 1.32 16.36
N ARG A 233 22.80 2.43 15.62
CA ARG A 233 24.10 3.12 15.51
C ARG A 233 24.58 3.64 16.86
N PHE A 234 23.69 4.23 17.65
CA PHE A 234 24.00 4.67 19.01
C PHE A 234 24.34 3.49 19.92
N MET A 235 23.47 2.47 19.96
CA MET A 235 23.66 1.31 20.84
C MET A 235 24.96 0.56 20.57
N ASN A 236 25.35 0.38 19.32
CA ASN A 236 26.59 -0.29 18.93
C ASN A 236 27.85 0.43 19.55
N GLN A 237 27.79 1.76 19.64
CA GLN A 237 28.92 2.55 20.19
C GLN A 237 28.93 2.51 21.72
N VAL A 238 27.82 2.75 22.39
CA VAL A 238 27.77 2.79 23.86
C VAL A 238 28.00 1.42 24.49
N ILE A 239 27.67 0.33 23.81
CA ILE A 239 28.03 -1.03 24.23
C ILE A 239 29.54 -1.23 24.15
N ALA A 240 30.16 -0.78 23.06
CA ALA A 240 31.59 -1.00 22.80
C ALA A 240 32.52 -0.15 23.67
N TYR A 241 32.09 1.06 24.05
CA TYR A 241 32.96 2.05 24.69
C TYR A 241 32.56 2.42 26.13
N ASP A 242 31.25 2.31 26.45
CA ASP A 242 30.70 2.79 27.72
C ASP A 242 30.07 1.65 28.55
N GLU A 243 30.33 0.40 28.18
CA GLU A 243 29.84 -0.81 28.87
C GLU A 243 28.29 -0.83 29.07
N ALA A 244 27.55 -0.22 28.15
CA ALA A 244 26.09 -0.11 28.27
C ALA A 244 25.41 -1.47 28.18
N CYS A 245 24.49 -1.74 29.12
CA CYS A 245 23.61 -2.91 29.08
C CYS A 245 22.20 -2.49 28.60
N LEU A 246 21.53 -3.35 27.83
CA LEU A 246 20.19 -3.11 27.32
C LEU A 246 19.14 -3.64 28.29
N VAL A 247 18.15 -2.83 28.64
CA VAL A 247 16.98 -3.25 29.42
C VAL A 247 15.77 -3.43 28.50
N SER A 248 15.47 -2.42 27.68
CA SER A 248 14.35 -2.47 26.76
C SER A 248 14.61 -1.65 25.50
N TRP A 249 13.91 -2.00 24.44
CA TRP A 249 13.88 -1.28 23.16
C TRP A 249 12.46 -1.26 22.61
N GLU A 250 11.93 -0.09 22.34
CA GLU A 250 10.63 0.11 21.71
C GLU A 250 10.78 1.09 20.54
N GLY A 251 10.57 0.63 19.31
CA GLY A 251 10.70 1.47 18.13
C GLY A 251 9.75 1.07 17.02
N GLY A 252 8.93 2.04 16.56
CA GLY A 252 7.91 1.83 15.54
C GLY A 252 6.67 1.07 16.04
N ASN A 253 5.56 1.19 15.30
CA ASN A 253 4.28 0.61 15.68
C ASN A 253 3.47 0.02 14.51
N MET A 254 3.89 0.26 13.27
CA MET A 254 3.20 -0.21 12.06
C MET A 254 4.19 -0.76 11.04
N ARG A 255 3.90 -1.93 10.45
CA ARG A 255 4.78 -2.58 9.47
C ARG A 255 4.98 -1.76 8.19
N ASN A 256 3.92 -1.11 7.73
CA ASN A 256 3.92 -0.32 6.50
C ASN A 256 4.33 1.15 6.70
N ALA A 257 4.83 1.51 7.88
CA ALA A 257 5.33 2.84 8.17
C ALA A 257 6.83 2.81 8.50
N ILE A 258 7.60 3.80 8.00
CA ILE A 258 8.97 4.04 8.40
C ILE A 258 8.93 4.53 9.85
N PRO A 259 9.61 3.86 10.81
CA PRO A 259 9.55 4.24 12.22
C PRO A 259 10.17 5.62 12.45
N ARG A 260 9.38 6.50 13.08
CA ARG A 260 9.72 7.90 13.32
C ARG A 260 10.17 8.20 14.76
N GLU A 261 10.00 7.22 15.63
CA GLU A 261 10.33 7.30 17.05
C GLU A 261 10.90 5.98 17.54
N CYS A 262 11.84 6.07 18.47
CA CYS A 262 12.44 4.92 19.12
C CYS A 262 12.89 5.28 20.53
N GLU A 263 12.70 4.39 21.47
CA GLU A 263 13.11 4.54 22.86
C GLU A 263 13.85 3.30 23.33
N VAL A 264 14.95 3.49 24.04
CA VAL A 264 15.67 2.40 24.73
C VAL A 264 15.89 2.78 26.19
N VAL A 265 15.87 1.77 27.05
CA VAL A 265 16.37 1.89 28.42
C VAL A 265 17.66 1.09 28.51
N ILE A 266 18.72 1.74 28.96
CA ILE A 266 20.04 1.15 29.16
C ILE A 266 20.49 1.36 30.60
N THR A 267 21.42 0.51 31.08
CA THR A 267 22.20 0.77 32.30
C THR A 267 23.66 0.95 31.92
N VAL A 268 24.33 1.81 32.62
CA VAL A 268 25.76 2.09 32.43
C VAL A 268 26.44 2.27 33.80
N PRO A 269 27.74 1.96 33.92
CA PRO A 269 28.50 2.29 35.12
C PRO A 269 28.39 3.79 35.45
N ALA A 270 28.30 4.14 36.71
CA ALA A 270 28.13 5.53 37.13
C ALA A 270 29.22 6.48 36.61
N SER A 271 30.45 5.95 36.33
CA SER A 271 31.54 6.70 35.71
C SER A 271 31.31 7.10 34.29
N GLU A 272 30.54 6.31 33.50
CA GLU A 272 30.34 6.48 32.05
C GLU A 272 29.12 7.37 31.71
N VAL A 273 28.29 7.72 32.69
CA VAL A 273 27.03 8.45 32.47
C VAL A 273 27.23 9.76 31.71
N GLU A 274 28.23 10.56 32.10
CA GLU A 274 28.46 11.86 31.47
C GLU A 274 28.99 11.72 30.04
N ASP A 275 29.78 10.68 29.76
CA ASP A 275 30.28 10.37 28.42
C ASP A 275 29.12 9.93 27.49
N VAL A 276 28.20 9.06 27.98
CA VAL A 276 26.99 8.68 27.25
C VAL A 276 26.08 9.88 26.98
N LEU A 277 25.86 10.77 27.96
CA LEU A 277 25.07 11.99 27.79
C LEU A 277 25.68 12.94 26.74
N ALA A 278 27.01 13.08 26.74
CA ALA A 278 27.72 13.88 25.74
C ALA A 278 27.57 13.24 24.34
N PHE A 279 27.74 11.91 24.25
CA PHE A 279 27.60 11.20 22.99
C PHE A 279 26.20 11.25 22.40
N VAL A 280 25.12 11.27 23.21
CA VAL A 280 23.75 11.53 22.76
C VAL A 280 23.67 12.87 22.02
N GLY A 281 24.29 13.95 22.58
CA GLY A 281 24.31 15.26 21.92
C GLY A 281 25.12 15.26 20.61
N GLU A 282 26.23 14.52 20.57
CA GLU A 282 27.04 14.35 19.35
C GLU A 282 26.25 13.61 18.26
N CYS A 283 25.58 12.53 18.61
CA CYS A 283 24.71 11.78 17.69
C CYS A 283 23.60 12.67 17.11
N GLU A 284 22.91 13.45 17.95
CA GLU A 284 21.87 14.38 17.47
C GLU A 284 22.45 15.34 16.43
N GLN A 285 23.59 15.95 16.69
CA GLN A 285 24.21 16.90 15.75
C GLN A 285 24.62 16.20 14.45
N VAL A 286 25.25 15.03 14.52
CA VAL A 286 25.67 14.25 13.34
C VAL A 286 24.44 13.90 12.48
N TRP A 287 23.35 13.43 13.10
CA TRP A 287 22.15 13.05 12.34
C TRP A 287 21.42 14.27 11.77
N ARG A 288 21.41 15.40 12.47
CA ARG A 288 20.88 16.66 11.90
C ARG A 288 21.66 17.08 10.66
N ASP A 289 22.95 16.90 10.64
CA ASP A 289 23.80 17.23 9.49
C ASP A 289 23.62 16.21 8.35
N GLU A 290 23.58 14.90 8.64
CA GLU A 290 23.36 13.83 7.66
C GLU A 290 22.01 13.94 6.94
N PHE A 291 20.96 14.34 7.66
CA PHE A 291 19.59 14.42 7.16
C PHE A 291 19.08 15.86 6.99
N ALA A 292 19.96 16.86 6.92
CA ALA A 292 19.61 18.29 6.95
C ALA A 292 18.59 18.73 5.90
N THR A 293 18.51 18.04 4.74
CA THR A 293 17.56 18.37 3.67
C THR A 293 16.25 17.56 3.74
N ILE A 294 16.16 16.62 4.68
CA ILE A 294 15.07 15.64 4.76
C ILE A 294 14.33 15.72 6.08
N GLU A 295 15.07 15.76 7.21
CA GLU A 295 14.51 15.73 8.57
C GLU A 295 14.67 17.09 9.25
N ASP A 296 13.55 17.74 9.58
CA ASP A 296 13.57 19.10 10.12
C ASP A 296 13.64 19.14 11.66
N ASN A 297 13.23 18.06 12.35
CA ASN A 297 12.89 18.08 13.78
C ASN A 297 13.53 16.95 14.59
N ILE A 298 14.71 16.45 14.19
CA ILE A 298 15.40 15.39 14.94
C ILE A 298 15.61 15.86 16.39
N SER A 299 15.17 15.04 17.33
CA SER A 299 15.41 15.23 18.77
C SER A 299 15.90 13.91 19.34
N PHE A 300 17.12 13.93 19.88
CA PHE A 300 17.73 12.76 20.53
C PHE A 300 18.17 13.16 21.94
N THR A 301 17.57 12.53 22.95
CA THR A 301 17.73 12.93 24.34
C THR A 301 17.90 11.74 25.24
N ALA A 302 18.59 11.92 26.38
CA ALA A 302 18.67 10.92 27.44
C ALA A 302 18.27 11.55 28.77
N GLU A 303 17.59 10.79 29.61
CA GLU A 303 17.22 11.15 30.96
C GLU A 303 17.46 10.00 31.93
N ARG A 304 17.83 10.34 33.17
CA ARG A 304 17.99 9.32 34.23
C ARG A 304 16.62 8.82 34.66
N VAL A 305 16.50 7.51 34.80
CA VAL A 305 15.28 6.83 35.29
C VAL A 305 15.62 5.90 36.46
N ASP A 306 14.58 5.38 37.13
CA ASP A 306 14.77 4.40 38.19
C ASP A 306 15.44 3.15 37.63
N LEU A 307 16.42 2.61 38.36
CA LEU A 307 17.19 1.43 37.96
C LEU A 307 16.23 0.21 37.86
N PRO A 308 16.06 -0.40 36.67
CA PRO A 308 15.32 -1.63 36.53
C PRO A 308 16.06 -2.79 37.19
N LYS A 309 15.32 -3.80 37.63
CA LYS A 309 15.93 -4.96 38.33
C LYS A 309 16.57 -5.97 37.37
N MET A 310 16.11 -6.00 36.14
CA MET A 310 16.44 -7.01 35.15
C MET A 310 16.89 -6.33 33.86
N MET A 311 17.78 -7.00 33.14
CA MET A 311 18.32 -6.55 31.84
C MET A 311 18.41 -7.72 30.86
N VAL A 312 18.64 -7.42 29.60
CA VAL A 312 18.97 -8.38 28.55
C VAL A 312 20.39 -8.92 28.78
N PRO A 313 20.60 -10.24 28.78
CA PRO A 313 21.95 -10.82 28.90
C PRO A 313 22.91 -10.27 27.83
N GLU A 314 24.19 -10.08 28.17
CA GLU A 314 25.16 -9.45 27.26
C GLU A 314 25.24 -10.12 25.89
N GLU A 315 25.40 -11.46 25.87
CA GLU A 315 25.49 -12.21 24.60
C GLU A 315 24.24 -12.01 23.73
N ILE A 316 23.04 -11.95 24.32
CA ILE A 316 21.77 -11.73 23.62
C ILE A 316 21.68 -10.28 23.16
N ARG A 317 22.04 -9.31 24.03
CA ARG A 317 22.13 -7.90 23.69
C ARG A 317 22.98 -7.66 22.44
N ASP A 318 24.23 -8.20 22.46
CA ASP A 318 25.19 -8.02 21.38
C ASP A 318 24.63 -8.60 20.05
N ASN A 319 24.14 -9.83 20.09
CA ASN A 319 23.56 -10.48 18.93
C ASN A 319 22.34 -9.71 18.36
N LEU A 320 21.47 -9.22 19.24
CA LEU A 320 20.28 -8.46 18.81
C LEU A 320 20.65 -7.10 18.21
N VAL A 321 21.55 -6.35 18.88
CA VAL A 321 21.98 -5.03 18.39
C VAL A 321 22.72 -5.15 17.07
N ASP A 322 23.62 -6.13 16.93
CA ASP A 322 24.32 -6.40 15.69
C ASP A 322 23.38 -6.81 14.56
N ALA A 323 22.38 -7.66 14.85
CA ALA A 323 21.37 -8.04 13.86
C ALA A 323 20.52 -6.85 13.42
N ILE A 324 20.06 -5.99 14.35
CA ILE A 324 19.30 -4.79 14.03
C ILE A 324 20.16 -3.81 13.20
N TYR A 325 21.44 -3.67 13.59
CA TYR A 325 22.40 -2.83 12.86
C TYR A 325 22.64 -3.34 11.44
N ALA A 326 22.90 -4.64 11.27
CA ALA A 326 23.20 -5.28 10.00
C ALA A 326 21.96 -5.50 9.12
N CYS A 327 20.75 -5.57 9.71
CA CYS A 327 19.51 -5.85 9.00
C CYS A 327 19.35 -4.95 7.78
N PRO A 328 19.15 -5.52 6.59
CA PRO A 328 18.86 -4.77 5.39
C PRO A 328 17.64 -3.85 5.57
N ASN A 329 17.78 -2.56 5.24
CA ASN A 329 16.71 -1.55 5.35
C ASN A 329 16.83 -0.52 4.24
N GLY A 330 15.71 0.01 3.77
CA GLY A 330 15.65 0.98 2.69
C GLY A 330 15.66 0.32 1.30
N VAL A 331 16.02 1.09 0.29
CA VAL A 331 16.07 0.64 -1.11
C VAL A 331 17.23 -0.31 -1.34
N GLU A 332 16.93 -1.48 -1.89
CA GLU A 332 17.93 -2.43 -2.38
C GLU A 332 18.28 -2.17 -3.83
N ARG A 333 17.23 -1.93 -4.66
CA ARG A 333 17.40 -1.79 -6.10
C ARG A 333 16.32 -0.90 -6.70
N PHE A 334 16.72 -0.12 -7.72
CA PHE A 334 15.80 0.61 -8.61
C PHE A 334 15.53 -0.18 -9.89
N ILE A 335 14.42 0.10 -10.58
CA ILE A 335 14.07 -0.50 -11.87
C ILE A 335 14.98 0.09 -12.94
N PRO A 336 15.83 -0.69 -13.64
CA PRO A 336 16.83 -0.12 -14.58
C PRO A 336 16.20 0.59 -15.79
N THR A 337 14.99 0.22 -16.18
CA THR A 337 14.28 0.76 -17.35
C THR A 337 13.38 1.94 -17.04
N ILE A 338 13.15 2.23 -15.73
CA ILE A 338 12.27 3.33 -15.29
C ILE A 338 13.03 4.09 -14.19
N PRO A 339 13.67 5.22 -14.54
CA PRO A 339 14.48 5.99 -13.59
C PRO A 339 13.71 6.36 -12.31
N ASP A 340 14.42 6.45 -11.20
CA ASP A 340 13.94 6.86 -9.88
C ASP A 340 12.80 6.01 -9.30
N THR A 341 12.53 4.86 -9.91
CA THR A 341 11.47 3.94 -9.46
C THR A 341 12.08 2.76 -8.68
N VAL A 342 11.66 2.60 -7.44
CA VAL A 342 12.12 1.51 -6.58
C VAL A 342 11.57 0.17 -7.07
N GLU A 343 12.47 -0.82 -7.25
CA GLU A 343 12.09 -2.21 -7.52
C GLU A 343 11.92 -3.00 -6.22
N THR A 344 12.93 -2.94 -5.35
CA THR A 344 13.02 -3.77 -4.15
C THR A 344 13.47 -2.94 -2.96
N SER A 345 12.79 -3.09 -1.84
CA SER A 345 13.10 -2.44 -0.57
C SER A 345 12.71 -3.28 0.63
N SER A 346 13.20 -2.90 1.81
CA SER A 346 12.68 -3.40 3.08
C SER A 346 12.60 -2.28 4.10
N ASN A 347 11.71 -2.43 5.06
CA ASN A 347 11.50 -1.51 6.17
C ASN A 347 11.63 -2.26 7.49
N LEU A 348 12.67 -2.00 8.26
CA LEU A 348 12.81 -2.43 9.66
C LEU A 348 11.82 -1.62 10.49
N ALA A 349 10.59 -2.12 10.56
CA ALA A 349 9.44 -1.36 11.00
C ALA A 349 9.28 -1.28 12.51
N ILE A 350 9.41 -2.42 13.19
CA ILE A 350 9.12 -2.53 14.62
C ILE A 350 10.25 -3.30 15.30
N VAL A 351 10.72 -2.78 16.43
CA VAL A 351 11.65 -3.45 17.36
C VAL A 351 11.04 -3.37 18.75
N GLU A 352 10.80 -4.50 19.36
CA GLU A 352 10.26 -4.65 20.71
C GLU A 352 11.15 -5.63 21.48
N ILE A 353 11.91 -5.16 22.47
CA ILE A 353 12.80 -5.98 23.30
C ILE A 353 12.60 -5.63 24.77
N GLY A 354 12.50 -6.63 25.64
CA GLY A 354 12.34 -6.49 27.08
C GLY A 354 11.47 -7.58 27.68
N ASN A 355 11.46 -7.69 28.99
CA ASN A 355 10.66 -8.67 29.73
C ASN A 355 10.86 -10.12 29.26
N GLY A 356 12.11 -10.48 28.94
CA GLY A 356 12.50 -11.82 28.48
C GLY A 356 12.10 -12.17 27.05
N LYS A 357 11.72 -11.19 26.22
CA LYS A 357 11.29 -11.38 24.84
C LYS A 357 11.86 -10.34 23.89
N ALA A 358 12.12 -10.75 22.67
CA ALA A 358 12.41 -9.86 21.56
C ALA A 358 11.48 -10.20 20.37
N ALA A 359 10.94 -9.16 19.72
CA ALA A 359 10.17 -9.28 18.51
C ALA A 359 10.59 -8.17 17.54
N ILE A 360 11.02 -8.55 16.33
CA ILE A 360 11.43 -7.62 15.28
C ILE A 360 10.60 -7.90 14.04
N LYS A 361 10.01 -6.85 13.46
CA LYS A 361 9.09 -6.97 12.32
C LYS A 361 9.62 -6.14 11.16
N VAL A 362 9.76 -6.79 10.02
CA VAL A 362 10.24 -6.20 8.77
C VAL A 362 9.22 -6.43 7.68
N LEU A 363 8.98 -5.43 6.84
CA LEU A 363 8.19 -5.56 5.62
C LEU A 363 9.10 -5.40 4.42
N THR A 364 9.12 -6.40 3.54
CA THR A 364 9.81 -6.36 2.25
C THR A 364 8.82 -6.08 1.13
N ARG A 365 9.23 -5.28 0.15
CA ARG A 365 8.47 -4.99 -1.06
C ARG A 365 9.33 -5.19 -2.30
N SER A 366 8.75 -5.77 -3.35
CA SER A 366 9.39 -5.87 -4.67
C SER A 366 8.37 -6.09 -5.78
N SER A 367 8.59 -5.48 -6.94
CA SER A 367 7.85 -5.82 -8.16
C SER A 367 8.32 -7.15 -8.78
N ARG A 368 9.44 -7.71 -8.29
CA ARG A 368 10.05 -8.95 -8.80
C ARG A 368 10.15 -10.00 -7.70
N GLU A 369 9.49 -11.13 -7.87
CA GLU A 369 9.42 -12.20 -6.87
C GLU A 369 10.79 -12.74 -6.43
N SER A 370 11.71 -12.96 -7.37
CA SER A 370 13.06 -13.44 -7.03
C SER A 370 13.87 -12.46 -6.20
N MET A 371 13.65 -11.14 -6.37
CA MET A 371 14.31 -10.11 -5.58
C MET A 371 13.65 -9.93 -4.21
N LYS A 372 12.33 -10.15 -4.11
CA LYS A 372 11.62 -10.23 -2.84
C LYS A 372 12.17 -11.36 -1.99
N ASP A 373 12.28 -12.56 -2.57
CA ASP A 373 12.85 -13.75 -1.88
C ASP A 373 14.32 -13.55 -1.49
N TYR A 374 15.14 -12.98 -2.37
CA TYR A 374 16.54 -12.65 -2.07
C TYR A 374 16.64 -11.73 -0.84
N ARG A 375 15.86 -10.64 -0.81
CA ARG A 375 15.86 -9.67 0.29
C ARG A 375 15.37 -10.31 1.59
N ASN A 376 14.30 -11.11 1.52
CA ASN A 376 13.77 -11.86 2.65
C ASN A 376 14.79 -12.86 3.22
N THR A 377 15.47 -13.60 2.35
CA THR A 377 16.49 -14.54 2.77
C THR A 377 17.67 -13.84 3.47
N ALA A 378 18.07 -12.65 3.01
CA ALA A 378 19.10 -11.87 3.67
C ALA A 378 18.67 -11.42 5.08
N ILE A 379 17.43 -10.95 5.24
CA ILE A 379 16.86 -10.55 6.53
C ILE A 379 16.73 -11.75 7.47
N GLU A 380 16.17 -12.87 6.96
CA GLU A 380 16.03 -14.11 7.71
C GLU A 380 17.40 -14.62 8.20
N SER A 381 18.41 -14.61 7.32
CA SER A 381 19.78 -15.00 7.70
C SER A 381 20.34 -14.10 8.79
N CYS A 382 20.12 -12.79 8.71
CA CYS A 382 20.57 -11.82 9.68
C CYS A 382 20.05 -12.13 11.08
N PHE A 383 18.75 -12.32 11.24
CA PHE A 383 18.13 -12.61 12.54
C PHE A 383 18.33 -14.06 13.01
N SER A 384 18.42 -15.01 12.09
CA SER A 384 18.73 -16.41 12.43
C SER A 384 20.15 -16.55 13.00
N MET A 385 21.13 -15.80 12.48
CA MET A 385 22.49 -15.75 13.06
C MET A 385 22.50 -15.18 14.47
N ALA A 386 21.56 -14.31 14.83
CA ALA A 386 21.36 -13.79 16.18
C ALA A 386 20.56 -14.76 17.09
N GLY A 387 20.27 -15.96 16.63
CA GLY A 387 19.54 -16.98 17.40
C GLY A 387 18.03 -16.79 17.43
N MET A 388 17.46 -15.90 16.62
CA MET A 388 16.03 -15.67 16.54
C MET A 388 15.33 -16.69 15.64
N HIS A 389 14.08 -16.99 15.94
CA HIS A 389 13.19 -17.70 15.04
C HIS A 389 12.52 -16.69 14.09
N VAL A 390 12.60 -16.92 12.79
CA VAL A 390 12.02 -16.03 11.77
C VAL A 390 10.87 -16.71 11.05
N GLU A 391 9.73 -16.05 11.01
CA GLU A 391 8.53 -16.46 10.30
C GLU A 391 8.23 -15.47 9.17
N ARG A 392 7.96 -16.00 7.97
CA ARG A 392 7.45 -15.24 6.80
C ARG A 392 5.94 -15.39 6.73
N SER A 393 5.23 -14.31 6.45
CA SER A 393 3.77 -14.31 6.37
C SER A 393 3.24 -13.20 5.46
N GLY A 394 1.95 -13.27 5.11
CA GLY A 394 1.27 -12.21 4.36
C GLY A 394 1.87 -11.94 2.97
N SER A 395 2.47 -12.96 2.33
CA SER A 395 3.07 -12.80 1.01
C SER A 395 2.02 -12.55 -0.06
N TYR A 396 2.26 -11.55 -0.89
CA TYR A 396 1.50 -11.30 -2.12
C TYR A 396 2.43 -10.92 -3.26
N SER A 397 1.98 -11.26 -4.49
CA SER A 397 2.79 -11.09 -5.69
C SER A 397 2.83 -9.64 -6.15
N GLY A 398 4.00 -9.23 -6.67
CA GLY A 398 4.14 -8.01 -7.43
C GLY A 398 3.72 -8.18 -8.90
N TRP A 399 3.68 -7.08 -9.57
CA TRP A 399 3.50 -6.99 -11.02
C TRP A 399 4.74 -6.34 -11.63
N GLU A 400 5.55 -7.16 -12.31
CA GLU A 400 6.78 -6.71 -12.97
C GLU A 400 6.43 -5.83 -14.19
N PRO A 401 6.98 -4.62 -14.31
CA PRO A 401 6.63 -3.70 -15.38
C PRO A 401 7.20 -4.15 -16.73
N ASP A 402 6.36 -4.10 -17.77
CA ASP A 402 6.78 -4.28 -19.17
C ASP A 402 6.58 -2.99 -19.96
N VAL A 403 7.69 -2.28 -20.22
CA VAL A 403 7.70 -1.04 -21.03
C VAL A 403 7.40 -1.28 -22.51
N ASN A 404 7.45 -2.52 -22.96
CA ASN A 404 7.16 -2.94 -24.34
C ASN A 404 5.76 -3.54 -24.51
N SER A 405 4.92 -3.47 -23.48
CA SER A 405 3.55 -3.96 -23.50
C SER A 405 2.76 -3.44 -24.71
N PRO A 406 2.13 -4.32 -25.50
CA PRO A 406 1.30 -3.92 -26.65
C PRO A 406 0.12 -3.03 -26.25
N ILE A 407 -0.53 -3.31 -25.11
CA ILE A 407 -1.65 -2.46 -24.65
C ILE A 407 -1.14 -1.09 -24.18
N LEU A 408 0.02 -1.01 -23.54
CA LEU A 408 0.64 0.26 -23.16
C LEU A 408 0.86 1.15 -24.39
N HIS A 409 1.43 0.60 -25.47
CA HIS A 409 1.66 1.34 -26.71
C HIS A 409 0.34 1.81 -27.33
N ALA A 410 -0.66 0.93 -27.44
CA ALA A 410 -1.97 1.28 -27.98
C ALA A 410 -2.67 2.38 -27.15
N MET A 411 -2.58 2.31 -25.82
CA MET A 411 -3.15 3.32 -24.93
C MET A 411 -2.43 4.65 -25.04
N LYS A 412 -1.10 4.69 -25.10
CA LYS A 412 -0.34 5.94 -25.30
C LYS A 412 -0.68 6.64 -26.62
N GLU A 413 -0.81 5.89 -27.71
CA GLU A 413 -1.21 6.42 -29.01
C GLU A 413 -2.66 6.96 -28.98
N SER A 414 -3.57 6.21 -28.38
CA SER A 414 -4.99 6.60 -28.23
C SER A 414 -5.15 7.86 -27.37
N TYR A 415 -4.46 7.94 -26.24
CA TYR A 415 -4.47 9.11 -25.36
C TYR A 415 -3.94 10.36 -26.08
N LYS A 416 -2.79 10.22 -26.75
CA LYS A 416 -2.21 11.32 -27.54
C LYS A 416 -3.11 11.79 -28.67
N ALA A 417 -3.77 10.86 -29.36
CA ALA A 417 -4.70 11.19 -30.44
C ALA A 417 -5.94 11.95 -29.93
N GLN A 418 -6.45 11.62 -28.75
CA GLN A 418 -7.63 12.25 -28.17
C GLN A 418 -7.34 13.59 -27.50
N PHE A 419 -6.24 13.69 -26.74
CA PHE A 419 -5.98 14.80 -25.83
C PHE A 419 -4.77 15.67 -26.23
N GLY A 420 -3.96 15.23 -27.21
CA GLY A 420 -2.79 15.95 -27.68
C GLY A 420 -1.55 15.81 -26.76
N GLU A 421 -1.69 15.07 -25.66
CA GLU A 421 -0.67 14.85 -24.64
C GLU A 421 -0.26 13.37 -24.60
N THR A 422 0.91 13.08 -24.06
CA THR A 422 1.33 11.69 -23.80
C THR A 422 1.15 11.41 -22.30
N PRO A 423 0.48 10.32 -21.91
CA PRO A 423 0.31 10.00 -20.50
C PRO A 423 1.65 9.63 -19.87
N GLU A 424 1.78 9.90 -18.58
CA GLU A 424 2.93 9.45 -17.79
C GLU A 424 2.86 7.93 -17.55
N VAL A 425 4.00 7.26 -17.65
CA VAL A 425 4.10 5.82 -17.36
C VAL A 425 4.77 5.65 -16.01
N LYS A 426 4.09 4.97 -15.10
CA LYS A 426 4.51 4.82 -13.70
C LYS A 426 4.49 3.38 -13.22
N VAL A 427 5.19 3.16 -12.13
CA VAL A 427 5.13 1.94 -11.31
C VAL A 427 4.94 2.38 -9.88
N ILE A 428 4.01 1.77 -9.16
CA ILE A 428 3.79 2.06 -7.75
C ILE A 428 4.54 1.07 -6.87
N HIS A 429 5.30 1.56 -5.89
CA HIS A 429 5.99 0.70 -4.93
C HIS A 429 5.09 0.37 -3.73
N ALA A 430 3.84 0.02 -4.03
CA ALA A 430 2.80 -0.45 -3.11
C ALA A 430 2.02 -1.58 -3.77
N GLY A 431 1.14 -2.27 -3.05
CA GLY A 431 0.30 -3.33 -3.60
C GLY A 431 -0.81 -2.78 -4.50
N LEU A 432 -1.14 -3.53 -5.53
CA LEU A 432 -2.36 -3.41 -6.33
C LEU A 432 -2.89 -4.83 -6.58
N GLU A 433 -4.20 -4.98 -6.71
CA GLU A 433 -4.81 -6.28 -7.05
C GLU A 433 -4.26 -6.89 -8.34
N CYS A 434 -3.73 -6.05 -9.25
CA CYS A 434 -3.06 -6.50 -10.49
C CYS A 434 -1.99 -7.56 -10.25
N GLY A 435 -1.17 -7.41 -9.21
CA GLY A 435 -0.12 -8.38 -8.88
C GLY A 435 -0.70 -9.74 -8.52
N ILE A 436 -1.76 -9.76 -7.72
CA ILE A 436 -2.44 -10.99 -7.27
C ILE A 436 -3.20 -11.63 -8.44
N ILE A 437 -3.98 -10.84 -9.18
CA ILE A 437 -4.77 -11.32 -10.31
C ILE A 437 -3.85 -11.87 -11.41
N GLY A 438 -2.73 -11.17 -11.69
CA GLY A 438 -1.71 -11.63 -12.67
C GLY A 438 -1.05 -12.95 -12.30
N ALA A 439 -0.92 -13.26 -11.01
CA ALA A 439 -0.45 -14.55 -10.54
C ALA A 439 -1.48 -15.68 -10.75
N VAL A 440 -2.78 -15.38 -10.68
CA VAL A 440 -3.87 -16.33 -10.90
C VAL A 440 -4.16 -16.54 -12.39
N VAL A 441 -4.01 -15.49 -13.20
CA VAL A 441 -4.22 -15.50 -14.66
C VAL A 441 -2.91 -15.14 -15.37
N PRO A 442 -2.00 -16.10 -15.57
CA PRO A 442 -0.67 -15.83 -16.13
C PRO A 442 -0.75 -15.31 -17.56
N GLY A 443 0.13 -14.36 -17.89
CA GLY A 443 0.28 -13.83 -19.26
C GLY A 443 -0.65 -12.65 -19.58
N LEU A 444 -1.34 -12.10 -18.58
CA LEU A 444 -2.10 -10.87 -18.77
C LEU A 444 -1.16 -9.69 -19.11
N ASP A 445 -1.53 -8.92 -20.13
CA ASP A 445 -0.98 -7.62 -20.42
C ASP A 445 -1.80 -6.57 -19.64
N MET A 446 -1.21 -5.92 -18.63
CA MET A 446 -1.95 -5.19 -17.61
C MET A 446 -1.65 -3.70 -17.63
N ILE A 447 -2.66 -2.87 -17.40
CA ILE A 447 -2.54 -1.42 -17.15
C ILE A 447 -3.50 -1.03 -16.03
N SER A 448 -3.05 -0.19 -15.10
CA SER A 448 -3.92 0.50 -14.14
C SER A 448 -3.99 1.99 -14.46
N PHE A 449 -5.20 2.54 -14.45
CA PHE A 449 -5.45 3.97 -14.68
C PHE A 449 -6.83 4.36 -14.12
N GLY A 450 -7.07 5.66 -13.94
CA GLY A 450 -8.33 6.13 -13.35
C GLY A 450 -8.54 7.63 -13.50
N PRO A 451 -9.63 8.17 -12.95
CA PRO A 451 -9.86 9.60 -12.84
C PRO A 451 -9.05 10.20 -11.68
N THR A 452 -8.99 11.54 -11.59
CA THR A 452 -8.36 12.21 -10.44
C THR A 452 -9.29 12.15 -9.22
N LEU A 453 -8.82 11.47 -8.20
CA LEU A 453 -9.39 11.42 -6.86
C LEU A 453 -8.43 12.09 -5.89
N GLN A 454 -8.94 12.72 -4.84
CA GLN A 454 -8.10 13.32 -3.81
C GLN A 454 -8.61 12.97 -2.42
N CYS A 455 -7.67 12.80 -1.50
CA CYS A 455 -7.91 12.47 -0.09
C CYS A 455 -8.76 11.19 0.09
N PRO A 456 -8.51 10.09 -0.65
CA PRO A 456 -9.22 8.83 -0.41
C PRO A 456 -9.08 8.41 1.07
N HIS A 457 -9.95 7.54 1.54
CA HIS A 457 -9.99 7.03 2.92
C HIS A 457 -10.19 8.08 4.01
N THR A 458 -10.62 9.29 3.63
CA THR A 458 -10.93 10.38 4.56
C THR A 458 -12.29 11.03 4.25
N PRO A 459 -12.91 11.73 5.22
CA PRO A 459 -14.13 12.50 4.97
C PRO A 459 -13.94 13.67 3.98
N GLU A 460 -12.71 13.98 3.60
CA GLU A 460 -12.36 15.02 2.61
C GLU A 460 -12.24 14.47 1.19
N GLU A 461 -12.50 13.17 1.02
CA GLU A 461 -12.47 12.49 -0.28
C GLU A 461 -13.30 13.24 -1.31
N ARG A 462 -12.71 13.43 -2.50
CA ARG A 462 -13.35 14.14 -3.60
C ARG A 462 -12.93 13.61 -4.95
N CYS A 463 -13.89 13.62 -5.89
CA CYS A 463 -13.71 13.16 -7.26
C CYS A 463 -13.79 14.34 -8.23
N HIS A 464 -12.82 14.48 -9.12
CA HIS A 464 -12.72 15.58 -10.09
C HIS A 464 -13.59 15.31 -11.33
N VAL A 465 -14.66 16.05 -11.51
CA VAL A 465 -15.68 15.84 -12.55
C VAL A 465 -15.10 15.86 -13.98
N PRO A 466 -14.26 16.84 -14.38
CA PRO A 466 -13.66 16.84 -15.71
C PRO A 466 -12.78 15.62 -15.99
N SER A 467 -12.01 15.13 -14.99
CA SER A 467 -11.16 13.96 -15.17
C SER A 467 -11.95 12.67 -15.36
N VAL A 468 -13.13 12.54 -14.74
CA VAL A 468 -14.03 11.39 -14.96
C VAL A 468 -14.45 11.28 -16.41
N LYS A 469 -14.78 12.43 -17.05
CA LYS A 469 -15.09 12.43 -18.48
C LYS A 469 -13.90 11.99 -19.32
N LYS A 470 -12.73 12.53 -19.05
CA LYS A 470 -11.50 12.24 -19.78
C LYS A 470 -11.11 10.76 -19.63
N PHE A 471 -11.15 10.25 -18.39
CA PHE A 471 -10.93 8.83 -18.07
C PHE A 471 -11.91 7.92 -18.83
N TYR A 472 -13.20 8.21 -18.79
CA TYR A 472 -14.20 7.37 -19.43
C TYR A 472 -14.09 7.39 -20.95
N ASP A 473 -13.90 8.56 -21.57
CA ASP A 473 -13.67 8.67 -23.01
C ASP A 473 -12.41 7.90 -23.44
N PHE A 474 -11.35 7.95 -22.64
CA PHE A 474 -10.12 7.21 -22.88
C PHE A 474 -10.31 5.69 -22.74
N LEU A 475 -11.05 5.24 -21.73
CA LEU A 475 -11.41 3.83 -21.56
C LEU A 475 -12.18 3.30 -22.77
N LEU A 476 -13.17 4.03 -23.26
CA LEU A 476 -13.94 3.65 -24.45
C LEU A 476 -13.06 3.54 -25.70
N ALA A 477 -12.19 4.51 -25.92
CA ALA A 477 -11.25 4.47 -27.03
C ALA A 477 -10.24 3.31 -26.91
N THR A 478 -9.80 2.99 -25.71
CA THR A 478 -8.94 1.84 -25.46
C THR A 478 -9.62 0.53 -25.84
N LEU A 479 -10.90 0.36 -25.49
CA LEU A 479 -11.68 -0.83 -25.86
C LEU A 479 -11.88 -0.96 -27.38
N GLU A 480 -12.15 0.16 -28.08
CA GLU A 480 -12.29 0.18 -29.55
C GLU A 480 -10.95 -0.14 -30.24
N ASN A 481 -9.84 0.35 -29.68
CA ASN A 481 -8.48 0.19 -30.24
C ASN A 481 -7.69 -0.97 -29.64
N THR A 482 -8.31 -1.84 -28.87
CA THR A 482 -7.66 -3.05 -28.32
C THR A 482 -6.91 -3.80 -29.43
N PRO A 483 -5.67 -4.25 -29.20
CA PRO A 483 -4.89 -5.00 -30.20
C PRO A 483 -5.65 -6.24 -30.72
N ARG A 484 -5.35 -6.61 -31.96
CA ARG A 484 -5.88 -7.86 -32.54
C ARG A 484 -5.09 -9.06 -32.01
N LYS A 485 -5.74 -10.22 -32.06
CA LYS A 485 -5.13 -11.52 -31.75
C LYS A 485 -4.01 -11.87 -32.72
#